data_997fbd091049bbb329ebe8443bbf34d5
#
_entry.id   997fbd091049bbb329ebe8443bbf34d5
#
_cell.length_a   1.000
_cell.length_b   1.000
_cell.length_c   1.000
_cell.angle_alpha   90.00
_cell.angle_beta   90.00
_cell.angle_gamma   90.00
#
_symmetry.space_group_name_H-M   'P 1'
#
loop_
_entity.id
_entity.type
_entity.pdbx_description
1 polymer ?
#
loop_
_entity_poly.entity_id
_entity_poly.type
_entity_poly.pdbx_seq_one_letter_code
_entity_poly.pdbx_strand_id
1 'polypeptide(L)'
;MKLNKFSLLLAAFIVFAACEENNPITPDNNDKDDVENVTPNPEPEPEPAELKLTFDFTKVDAMAGWPQALAASEVSSDQFICPYKIGDVTYNFISSQPLEVAANSLQWPYFSATENLIVIPKQRYLGLPIVPKYKLTKVFFVAQAIAAKYVIASEVGVGTAEPTLVPGGGEQSDAAATEFTFNLTDTQVGAQYWLKVANKSARMTSMTLTYTK
;
A
#
# COMPACT_ATOMS: atom_id res chain seq x y z
N MET A 1 23.70 5.34 -35.43
CA MET A 1 24.69 5.34 -34.34
C MET A 1 24.54 6.60 -33.53
N LYS A 2 23.78 6.56 -32.43
CA LYS A 2 23.59 7.69 -31.52
C LYS A 2 23.79 7.15 -30.09
N LEU A 3 24.83 7.63 -29.42
CA LEU A 3 25.18 7.31 -28.05
C LEU A 3 24.15 7.95 -27.09
N ASN A 4 23.52 7.14 -26.27
CA ASN A 4 22.74 7.63 -25.13
C ASN A 4 23.66 7.87 -23.93
N LYS A 5 23.64 9.08 -23.44
CA LYS A 5 24.40 9.52 -22.28
C LYS A 5 23.75 8.98 -21.01
N PHE A 6 24.46 8.11 -20.31
CA PHE A 6 24.15 7.74 -18.93
C PHE A 6 24.39 8.93 -18.01
N SER A 7 23.34 9.42 -17.37
CA SER A 7 23.47 10.36 -16.25
C SER A 7 23.68 9.60 -14.96
N LEU A 8 24.91 9.69 -14.47
CA LEU A 8 25.32 9.14 -13.18
C LEU A 8 24.86 10.11 -12.08
N LEU A 9 23.86 9.71 -11.27
CA LEU A 9 23.41 10.48 -10.12
C LEU A 9 24.32 10.15 -8.93
N LEU A 10 25.18 11.10 -8.58
CA LEU A 10 26.13 11.05 -7.47
C LEU A 10 25.37 11.36 -6.16
N ALA A 11 25.20 10.38 -5.29
CA ALA A 11 24.66 10.59 -3.94
C ALA A 11 25.74 11.22 -3.05
N ALA A 12 25.54 12.44 -2.61
CA ALA A 12 26.39 13.13 -1.65
C ALA A 12 26.05 12.65 -0.23
N PHE A 13 26.99 11.94 0.39
CA PHE A 13 26.97 11.67 1.84
C PHE A 13 27.42 12.92 2.58
N ILE A 14 26.54 13.50 3.38
CA ILE A 14 26.91 14.56 4.31
C ILE A 14 27.34 13.88 5.61
N VAL A 15 28.64 13.92 5.87
CA VAL A 15 29.23 13.52 7.14
C VAL A 15 29.16 14.73 8.06
N PHE A 16 28.39 14.68 9.14
CA PHE A 16 28.47 15.64 10.23
C PHE A 16 29.65 15.26 11.12
N ALA A 17 30.70 16.05 11.04
CA ALA A 17 31.79 16.02 12.01
C ALA A 17 31.34 16.80 13.25
N ALA A 18 31.25 16.09 14.39
CA ALA A 18 31.10 16.75 15.68
C ALA A 18 32.45 17.41 16.06
N CYS A 19 32.45 18.70 16.20
CA CYS A 19 33.57 19.43 16.84
C CYS A 19 33.37 19.31 18.36
N GLU A 20 34.28 18.62 19.03
CA GLU A 20 34.48 18.76 20.48
C GLU A 20 35.27 20.05 20.73
N GLU A 21 34.64 21.08 21.27
CA GLU A 21 35.33 22.20 21.88
C GLU A 21 35.65 21.87 23.33
N ASN A 22 36.92 21.65 23.60
CA ASN A 22 37.49 21.65 24.97
C ASN A 22 37.52 23.06 25.51
N ASN A 23 36.61 23.40 26.44
CA ASN A 23 36.67 24.60 27.22
C ASN A 23 37.14 24.26 28.65
N PRO A 24 38.17 24.94 29.19
CA PRO A 24 38.67 24.62 30.52
C PRO A 24 37.71 25.12 31.61
N ILE A 25 37.44 24.21 32.53
CA ILE A 25 36.58 24.41 33.69
C ILE A 25 37.28 25.33 34.70
N THR A 26 36.72 26.48 34.91
CA THR A 26 36.98 27.29 36.13
C THR A 26 35.92 26.89 37.18
N PRO A 27 36.30 26.57 38.43
CA PRO A 27 35.34 26.33 39.46
C PRO A 27 34.81 27.64 40.02
N ASP A 28 33.52 27.93 39.78
CA ASP A 28 32.84 28.96 40.54
C ASP A 28 31.72 28.28 41.35
N ASN A 29 31.93 28.37 42.66
CA ASN A 29 30.96 27.94 43.66
C ASN A 29 29.85 28.94 43.73
N ASN A 30 28.62 28.54 43.34
CA ASN A 30 27.42 29.06 43.99
C ASN A 30 26.25 28.08 43.83
N ASP A 31 25.86 27.56 44.96
CA ASP A 31 24.66 26.81 45.20
C ASP A 31 23.41 27.45 44.63
N LYS A 32 22.64 26.68 43.86
CA LYS A 32 21.21 26.54 44.03
C LYS A 32 20.78 25.30 43.29
N ASP A 33 20.33 24.31 44.07
CA ASP A 33 19.62 23.13 43.65
C ASP A 33 18.30 23.50 42.93
N ASP A 34 18.36 23.76 41.60
CA ASP A 34 17.21 23.59 40.75
C ASP A 34 17.27 22.16 40.19
N VAL A 35 16.72 21.23 40.98
CA VAL A 35 16.38 19.90 40.49
C VAL A 35 15.27 20.10 39.45
N GLU A 36 15.66 20.27 38.18
CA GLU A 36 14.72 20.13 37.07
C GLU A 36 14.09 18.74 37.22
N ASN A 37 12.83 18.76 37.61
CA ASN A 37 11.98 17.58 37.65
C ASN A 37 11.72 17.15 36.22
N VAL A 38 12.71 16.46 35.61
CA VAL A 38 12.57 15.82 34.31
C VAL A 38 11.56 14.71 34.48
N THR A 39 10.31 15.03 34.19
CA THR A 39 9.26 14.01 34.06
C THR A 39 9.75 13.01 33.03
N PRO A 40 9.89 11.72 33.37
CA PRO A 40 10.32 10.71 32.40
C PRO A 40 9.36 10.76 31.21
N ASN A 41 9.93 10.90 30.01
CA ASN A 41 9.18 10.78 28.79
C ASN A 41 8.46 9.42 28.81
N PRO A 42 7.12 9.36 28.68
CA PRO A 42 6.41 8.09 28.73
C PRO A 42 7.02 7.11 27.74
N GLU A 43 7.37 5.93 28.22
CA GLU A 43 7.87 4.84 27.39
C GLU A 43 6.84 4.58 26.26
N PRO A 44 7.27 4.48 25.00
CA PRO A 44 6.34 4.28 23.89
C PRO A 44 5.56 3.00 24.12
N GLU A 45 4.23 3.09 24.02
CA GLU A 45 3.34 1.96 24.16
C GLU A 45 3.71 0.85 23.17
N PRO A 46 3.78 -0.43 23.61
CA PRO A 46 4.20 -1.51 22.72
C PRO A 46 3.22 -1.64 21.55
N GLU A 47 3.76 -1.63 20.33
CA GLU A 47 2.96 -1.82 19.11
C GLU A 47 2.23 -3.18 19.14
N PRO A 48 0.94 -3.25 18.71
CA PRO A 48 0.16 -4.47 18.78
C PRO A 48 0.78 -5.61 17.96
N ALA A 49 0.63 -6.85 18.43
CA ALA A 49 1.12 -8.03 17.72
C ALA A 49 0.33 -8.30 16.43
N GLU A 50 -0.96 -7.92 16.40
CA GLU A 50 -1.85 -7.98 15.25
C GLU A 50 -2.46 -6.61 15.00
N LEU A 51 -2.47 -6.19 13.72
CA LEU A 51 -3.09 -4.97 13.25
C LEU A 51 -4.15 -5.33 12.19
N LYS A 52 -5.39 -4.90 12.42
CA LYS A 52 -6.50 -5.08 11.49
C LYS A 52 -6.95 -3.72 10.94
N LEU A 53 -6.85 -3.55 9.63
CA LEU A 53 -7.24 -2.34 8.91
C LEU A 53 -8.47 -2.61 8.06
N THR A 54 -9.53 -1.84 8.28
CA THR A 54 -10.76 -1.94 7.49
C THR A 54 -10.94 -0.68 6.65
N PHE A 55 -11.11 -0.88 5.35
CA PHE A 55 -11.31 0.13 4.33
C PHE A 55 -12.74 0.04 3.81
N ASP A 56 -13.51 1.09 4.00
CA ASP A 56 -14.89 1.21 3.53
C ASP A 56 -14.91 2.09 2.28
N PHE A 57 -14.96 1.47 1.12
CA PHE A 57 -14.91 2.16 -0.17
C PHE A 57 -16.23 2.85 -0.55
N THR A 58 -17.27 2.74 0.28
CA THR A 58 -18.52 3.48 0.08
C THR A 58 -18.44 4.92 0.58
N LYS A 59 -17.39 5.25 1.36
CA LYS A 59 -17.16 6.58 1.91
C LYS A 59 -16.47 7.49 0.89
N VAL A 60 -17.24 8.29 0.17
CA VAL A 60 -16.79 9.17 -0.90
C VAL A 60 -15.62 10.07 -0.48
N ASP A 61 -15.68 10.68 0.71
CA ASP A 61 -14.64 11.57 1.20
C ASP A 61 -13.29 10.87 1.41
N ALA A 62 -13.32 9.59 1.79
CA ALA A 62 -12.12 8.78 1.96
C ALA A 62 -11.46 8.41 0.62
N MET A 63 -12.18 8.55 -0.48
CA MET A 63 -11.77 8.17 -1.84
C MET A 63 -11.34 9.36 -2.70
N ALA A 64 -11.22 10.56 -2.14
CA ALA A 64 -10.94 11.80 -2.88
C ALA A 64 -9.62 11.77 -3.68
N GLY A 65 -8.62 11.00 -3.23
CA GLY A 65 -7.33 10.83 -3.92
C GLY A 65 -7.27 9.68 -4.93
N TRP A 66 -8.39 8.97 -5.16
CA TRP A 66 -8.42 7.83 -6.07
C TRP A 66 -8.69 8.28 -7.51
N PRO A 67 -8.11 7.59 -8.51
CA PRO A 67 -8.44 7.85 -9.90
C PRO A 67 -9.93 7.60 -10.14
N GLN A 68 -10.52 8.43 -10.97
CA GLN A 68 -11.85 8.20 -11.52
C GLN A 68 -11.73 7.37 -12.80
N ALA A 69 -12.84 6.88 -13.35
CA ALA A 69 -12.84 6.22 -14.66
C ALA A 69 -12.39 7.22 -15.74
N LEU A 70 -11.11 7.17 -16.09
CA LEU A 70 -10.49 8.03 -17.09
C LEU A 70 -10.38 7.30 -18.43
N ALA A 71 -10.47 8.04 -19.53
CA ALA A 71 -10.13 7.52 -20.84
C ALA A 71 -8.61 7.26 -20.91
N ALA A 72 -8.19 6.23 -21.66
CA ALA A 72 -6.78 5.85 -21.77
C ALA A 72 -5.87 7.00 -22.25
N SER A 73 -6.41 7.93 -23.06
CA SER A 73 -5.70 9.10 -23.56
C SER A 73 -5.42 10.18 -22.49
N GLU A 74 -6.06 10.08 -21.33
CA GLU A 74 -5.96 11.08 -20.27
C GLU A 74 -4.94 10.69 -19.19
N VAL A 75 -4.32 9.51 -19.34
CA VAL A 75 -3.44 8.96 -18.30
C VAL A 75 -2.02 8.81 -18.81
N SER A 76 -1.09 9.39 -18.08
CA SER A 76 0.35 9.40 -18.41
C SER A 76 1.18 8.42 -17.56
N SER A 77 0.55 7.65 -16.68
CA SER A 77 1.24 6.74 -15.75
C SER A 77 0.62 5.34 -15.75
N ASP A 78 1.47 4.34 -15.53
CA ASP A 78 1.05 2.93 -15.39
C ASP A 78 0.55 2.61 -13.98
N GLN A 79 0.78 3.51 -13.04
CA GLN A 79 0.42 3.34 -11.63
C GLN A 79 -0.04 4.66 -11.01
N PHE A 80 -1.00 4.56 -10.08
CA PHE A 80 -1.47 5.67 -9.26
C PHE A 80 -1.41 5.29 -7.79
N ILE A 81 -0.94 6.21 -6.97
CA ILE A 81 -1.08 6.10 -5.52
C ILE A 81 -2.50 6.49 -5.15
N CYS A 82 -3.17 5.60 -4.44
CA CYS A 82 -4.55 5.74 -4.01
C CYS A 82 -4.60 5.82 -2.48
N PRO A 83 -4.53 7.01 -1.90
CA PRO A 83 -4.50 7.18 -0.45
C PRO A 83 -5.85 6.85 0.18
N TYR A 84 -5.81 6.25 1.38
CA TYR A 84 -6.98 6.03 2.22
C TYR A 84 -6.61 6.36 3.68
N LYS A 85 -7.37 7.24 4.32
CA LYS A 85 -7.07 7.70 5.67
C LYS A 85 -7.90 6.93 6.71
N ILE A 86 -7.23 6.37 7.71
CA ILE A 86 -7.85 5.77 8.90
C ILE A 86 -7.30 6.50 10.13
N GLY A 87 -8.13 7.25 10.83
CA GLY A 87 -7.67 8.17 11.86
C GLY A 87 -6.69 9.19 11.27
N ASP A 88 -5.51 9.32 11.86
CA ASP A 88 -4.46 10.22 11.37
C ASP A 88 -3.46 9.56 10.43
N VAL A 89 -3.59 8.25 10.18
CA VAL A 89 -2.67 7.50 9.33
C VAL A 89 -3.22 7.36 7.91
N THR A 90 -2.37 7.62 6.92
CA THR A 90 -2.68 7.40 5.51
C THR A 90 -2.08 6.09 5.03
N TYR A 91 -2.91 5.23 4.50
CA TYR A 91 -2.55 3.96 3.87
C TYR A 91 -2.66 4.10 2.36
N ASN A 92 -1.64 3.69 1.63
CA ASN A 92 -1.60 3.85 0.18
C ASN A 92 -1.85 2.52 -0.52
N PHE A 93 -2.94 2.44 -1.27
CA PHE A 93 -3.10 1.43 -2.31
C PHE A 93 -2.36 1.87 -3.57
N ILE A 94 -2.10 0.92 -4.47
CA ILE A 94 -1.52 1.21 -5.78
C ILE A 94 -2.48 0.69 -6.85
N SER A 95 -3.07 1.60 -7.61
CA SER A 95 -3.82 1.24 -8.80
C SER A 95 -2.83 1.00 -9.94
N SER A 96 -2.77 -0.22 -10.46
CA SER A 96 -1.78 -0.62 -11.47
C SER A 96 -2.37 -1.42 -12.61
N GLN A 97 -1.75 -1.26 -13.78
CA GLN A 97 -1.95 -2.12 -14.93
C GLN A 97 -0.62 -2.68 -15.41
N PRO A 98 -0.57 -3.93 -15.93
CA PRO A 98 0.59 -4.43 -16.64
C PRO A 98 0.84 -3.61 -17.92
N LEU A 99 2.08 -3.28 -18.19
CA LEU A 99 2.52 -2.39 -19.28
C LEU A 99 2.13 -2.80 -20.72
N GLU A 100 1.67 -4.03 -20.95
CA GLU A 100 1.49 -4.56 -22.31
C GLU A 100 0.03 -4.98 -22.63
N VAL A 101 -0.95 -4.44 -21.96
CA VAL A 101 -2.36 -4.71 -22.32
C VAL A 101 -2.78 -3.75 -23.43
N ALA A 102 -3.33 -4.33 -24.52
CA ALA A 102 -3.74 -3.58 -25.70
C ALA A 102 -4.50 -2.28 -25.39
N ALA A 103 -4.15 -1.21 -26.08
CA ALA A 103 -4.53 0.18 -25.82
C ALA A 103 -6.04 0.48 -25.72
N ASN A 104 -6.91 -0.46 -26.11
CA ASN A 104 -8.36 -0.26 -26.15
C ASN A 104 -9.13 -0.65 -24.91
N SER A 105 -8.44 -1.12 -23.83
CA SER A 105 -9.08 -1.60 -22.60
C SER A 105 -8.48 -1.01 -21.33
N LEU A 106 -7.90 0.17 -21.42
CA LEU A 106 -7.10 0.80 -20.36
C LEU A 106 -8.00 1.43 -19.29
N GLN A 107 -8.44 0.61 -18.36
CA GLN A 107 -9.00 1.10 -17.11
C GLN A 107 -8.14 0.58 -15.97
N TRP A 108 -7.67 1.48 -15.13
CA TRP A 108 -7.02 1.17 -13.85
C TRP A 108 -8.08 0.80 -12.82
N PRO A 109 -7.72 0.15 -11.71
CA PRO A 109 -8.55 0.21 -10.51
C PRO A 109 -8.88 1.66 -10.17
N TYR A 110 -10.16 1.97 -10.02
CA TYR A 110 -10.65 3.33 -9.82
C TYR A 110 -11.83 3.37 -8.85
N PHE A 111 -12.13 4.56 -8.32
CA PHE A 111 -13.34 4.80 -7.56
C PHE A 111 -14.48 5.25 -8.47
N SER A 112 -15.61 4.56 -8.39
CA SER A 112 -16.85 4.94 -9.09
C SER A 112 -17.71 5.79 -8.16
N ALA A 113 -17.73 7.09 -8.37
CA ALA A 113 -18.54 8.02 -7.58
C ALA A 113 -20.05 7.81 -7.78
N THR A 114 -20.47 7.22 -8.91
CA THR A 114 -21.89 6.92 -9.19
C THR A 114 -22.37 5.66 -8.46
N GLU A 115 -21.47 4.69 -8.22
CA GLU A 115 -21.79 3.43 -7.56
C GLU A 115 -21.33 3.40 -6.11
N ASN A 116 -20.54 4.38 -5.65
CA ASN A 116 -19.91 4.46 -4.33
C ASN A 116 -19.15 3.17 -3.97
N LEU A 117 -18.20 2.79 -4.84
CA LEU A 117 -17.37 1.59 -4.66
C LEU A 117 -16.11 1.67 -5.53
N ILE A 118 -15.14 0.81 -5.28
CA ILE A 118 -14.02 0.65 -6.20
C ILE A 118 -14.33 -0.39 -7.28
N VAL A 119 -13.89 -0.09 -8.49
CA VAL A 119 -13.93 -1.02 -9.62
C VAL A 119 -12.50 -1.45 -9.92
N ILE A 120 -12.27 -2.77 -9.90
CA ILE A 120 -11.02 -3.36 -10.38
C ILE A 120 -11.33 -4.02 -11.72
N PRO A 121 -10.91 -3.43 -12.85
CA PRO A 121 -11.18 -3.99 -14.15
C PRO A 121 -10.51 -5.34 -14.36
N LYS A 122 -11.02 -6.11 -15.32
CA LYS A 122 -10.44 -7.39 -15.73
C LYS A 122 -8.93 -7.26 -16.00
N GLN A 123 -8.15 -8.21 -15.49
CA GLN A 123 -6.69 -8.31 -15.65
C GLN A 123 -5.92 -7.09 -15.06
N ARG A 124 -6.49 -6.45 -14.04
CA ARG A 124 -5.83 -5.34 -13.33
C ARG A 124 -5.47 -5.75 -11.92
N TYR A 125 -4.56 -4.98 -11.36
CA TYR A 125 -3.97 -5.22 -10.05
C TYR A 125 -4.25 -4.03 -9.12
N LEU A 126 -4.65 -4.34 -7.91
CA LEU A 126 -4.71 -3.39 -6.80
C LEU A 126 -3.59 -3.76 -5.82
N GLY A 127 -2.56 -2.92 -5.72
CA GLY A 127 -1.52 -3.05 -4.71
C GLY A 127 -2.10 -2.75 -3.33
N LEU A 128 -1.91 -3.66 -2.41
CA LEU A 128 -2.39 -3.56 -1.04
C LEU A 128 -1.44 -2.68 -0.22
N PRO A 129 -1.90 -1.91 0.75
CA PRO A 129 -1.04 -1.06 1.57
C PRO A 129 0.09 -1.85 2.24
N ILE A 130 1.28 -1.26 2.27
CA ILE A 130 2.41 -1.76 3.05
C ILE A 130 2.34 -1.16 4.44
N VAL A 131 2.44 -2.01 5.46
CA VAL A 131 2.58 -1.57 6.86
C VAL A 131 3.99 -1.94 7.32
N PRO A 132 4.89 -0.97 7.54
CA PRO A 132 6.24 -1.24 8.02
C PRO A 132 6.23 -2.08 9.30
N LYS A 133 7.21 -2.99 9.45
CA LYS A 133 7.37 -3.91 10.59
C LYS A 133 6.31 -5.03 10.71
N TYR A 134 5.33 -5.08 9.81
CA TYR A 134 4.30 -6.11 9.79
C TYR A 134 4.31 -6.87 8.47
N LYS A 135 3.83 -8.11 8.51
CA LYS A 135 3.56 -8.95 7.35
C LYS A 135 2.06 -9.11 7.16
N LEU A 136 1.58 -9.07 5.92
CA LEU A 136 0.17 -9.28 5.59
C LEU A 136 -0.15 -10.77 5.72
N THR A 137 -1.13 -11.14 6.56
CA THR A 137 -1.50 -12.54 6.81
C THR A 137 -2.92 -12.88 6.35
N LYS A 138 -3.79 -11.87 6.19
CA LYS A 138 -5.14 -12.12 5.73
C LYS A 138 -5.67 -10.96 4.89
N VAL A 139 -6.36 -11.31 3.81
CA VAL A 139 -7.13 -10.39 2.98
C VAL A 139 -8.57 -10.85 2.99
N PHE A 140 -9.47 -10.00 3.45
CA PHE A 140 -10.91 -10.18 3.36
C PHE A 140 -11.52 -9.02 2.60
N PHE A 141 -12.49 -9.26 1.73
CA PHE A 141 -13.21 -8.18 1.06
C PHE A 141 -14.64 -8.56 0.69
N VAL A 142 -15.46 -7.53 0.52
CA VAL A 142 -16.83 -7.65 0.05
C VAL A 142 -16.93 -7.09 -1.38
N ALA A 143 -17.44 -7.90 -2.30
CA ALA A 143 -17.60 -7.55 -3.70
C ALA A 143 -18.96 -8.01 -4.23
N GLN A 144 -19.36 -7.55 -5.40
CA GLN A 144 -20.58 -8.03 -6.06
C GLN A 144 -20.44 -9.49 -6.50
N ALA A 145 -21.54 -10.25 -6.44
CA ALA A 145 -21.63 -11.64 -6.86
C ALA A 145 -21.65 -11.75 -8.40
N ILE A 146 -20.48 -11.82 -9.05
CA ILE A 146 -20.34 -11.81 -10.52
C ILE A 146 -19.43 -12.90 -11.08
N ALA A 147 -19.09 -13.93 -10.30
CA ALA A 147 -18.12 -14.95 -10.67
C ALA A 147 -16.77 -14.38 -11.14
N ALA A 148 -16.32 -13.30 -10.55
CA ALA A 148 -14.97 -12.80 -10.78
C ALA A 148 -13.96 -13.76 -10.13
N LYS A 149 -12.79 -13.88 -10.77
CA LYS A 149 -11.69 -14.68 -10.26
C LYS A 149 -10.66 -13.78 -9.59
N TYR A 150 -10.37 -14.07 -8.35
CA TYR A 150 -9.47 -13.29 -7.50
C TYR A 150 -8.24 -14.12 -7.14
N VAL A 151 -7.07 -13.51 -7.17
CA VAL A 151 -5.83 -14.09 -6.65
C VAL A 151 -5.04 -13.04 -5.89
N ILE A 152 -4.22 -13.48 -4.93
CA ILE A 152 -3.24 -12.61 -4.26
C ILE A 152 -1.84 -13.01 -4.73
N ALA A 153 -1.10 -12.03 -5.24
CA ALA A 153 0.23 -12.22 -5.81
C ALA A 153 1.28 -11.41 -5.04
N SER A 154 2.50 -11.92 -5.00
CA SER A 154 3.69 -11.20 -4.54
C SER A 154 4.31 -10.34 -5.65
N GLU A 155 4.06 -10.72 -6.93
CA GLU A 155 4.54 -9.99 -8.09
C GLU A 155 3.46 -9.91 -9.17
N VAL A 156 3.39 -8.79 -9.86
CA VAL A 156 2.50 -8.62 -11.02
C VAL A 156 3.07 -9.36 -12.23
N GLY A 157 2.19 -10.03 -12.99
CA GLY A 157 2.57 -10.57 -14.30
C GLY A 157 2.72 -9.44 -15.33
N VAL A 158 3.67 -9.58 -16.24
CA VAL A 158 3.92 -8.63 -17.35
C VAL A 158 3.57 -9.30 -18.67
N GLY A 159 2.85 -8.59 -19.53
CA GLY A 159 2.36 -9.13 -20.79
C GLY A 159 1.43 -10.34 -20.59
N THR A 160 1.80 -11.48 -21.16
CA THR A 160 1.08 -12.76 -21.00
C THR A 160 1.55 -13.58 -19.80
N ALA A 161 2.58 -13.13 -19.07
CA ALA A 161 3.09 -13.84 -17.91
C ALA A 161 2.06 -13.87 -16.79
N GLU A 162 1.92 -15.03 -16.15
CA GLU A 162 1.10 -15.16 -14.95
C GLU A 162 1.80 -14.51 -13.74
N PRO A 163 1.03 -13.93 -12.80
CA PRO A 163 1.59 -13.37 -11.58
C PRO A 163 2.19 -14.46 -10.68
N THR A 164 3.21 -14.11 -9.92
CA THR A 164 3.73 -14.97 -8.86
C THR A 164 2.76 -14.94 -7.68
N LEU A 165 2.07 -16.06 -7.41
CA LEU A 165 1.12 -16.15 -6.31
C LEU A 165 1.84 -16.28 -4.96
N VAL A 166 1.27 -15.68 -3.93
CA VAL A 166 1.67 -15.94 -2.54
C VAL A 166 0.96 -17.22 -2.04
N PRO A 167 1.60 -18.06 -1.20
CA PRO A 167 0.93 -19.19 -0.59
C PRO A 167 -0.34 -18.77 0.16
N GLY A 168 -1.46 -19.47 -0.12
CA GLY A 168 -2.80 -19.07 0.34
C GLY A 168 -3.49 -18.02 -0.54
N GLY A 169 -2.80 -17.48 -1.55
CA GLY A 169 -3.33 -16.49 -2.51
C GLY A 169 -3.91 -17.09 -3.79
N GLY A 170 -4.13 -18.40 -3.85
CA GLY A 170 -4.67 -19.10 -5.02
C GLY A 170 -6.07 -18.62 -5.43
N GLU A 171 -6.47 -18.96 -6.67
CA GLU A 171 -7.71 -18.49 -7.27
C GLU A 171 -8.95 -18.82 -6.41
N GLN A 172 -9.76 -17.79 -6.15
CA GLN A 172 -11.12 -17.92 -5.61
C GLN A 172 -12.13 -17.34 -6.59
N SER A 173 -13.22 -18.05 -6.82
CA SER A 173 -14.31 -17.62 -7.68
C SER A 173 -15.60 -18.31 -7.26
N ASP A 174 -16.64 -17.53 -7.02
CA ASP A 174 -17.99 -18.02 -6.78
C ASP A 174 -19.00 -17.04 -7.39
N ALA A 175 -19.98 -17.56 -8.11
CA ALA A 175 -20.99 -16.73 -8.77
C ALA A 175 -22.02 -16.14 -7.79
N ALA A 176 -22.19 -16.76 -6.63
CA ALA A 176 -23.14 -16.36 -5.60
C ALA A 176 -22.47 -15.68 -4.40
N ALA A 177 -21.17 -15.86 -4.22
CA ALA A 177 -20.45 -15.25 -3.10
C ALA A 177 -20.24 -13.76 -3.29
N THR A 178 -20.42 -13.04 -2.20
CA THR A 178 -20.08 -11.63 -2.07
C THR A 178 -18.87 -11.38 -1.17
N GLU A 179 -18.44 -12.38 -0.41
CA GLU A 179 -17.36 -12.31 0.55
C GLU A 179 -16.24 -13.28 0.17
N PHE A 180 -15.01 -12.79 0.19
CA PHE A 180 -13.83 -13.56 -0.16
C PHE A 180 -12.76 -13.40 0.92
N THR A 181 -12.12 -14.50 1.29
CA THR A 181 -11.07 -14.53 2.31
C THR A 181 -9.85 -15.29 1.81
N PHE A 182 -8.69 -14.65 1.85
CA PHE A 182 -7.39 -15.27 1.62
C PHE A 182 -6.61 -15.31 2.93
N ASN A 183 -6.21 -16.49 3.37
CA ASN A 183 -5.29 -16.67 4.49
C ASN A 183 -3.91 -16.93 3.91
N LEU A 184 -3.02 -15.95 4.06
CA LEU A 184 -1.71 -15.96 3.42
C LEU A 184 -0.66 -16.53 4.37
N THR A 185 0.24 -17.35 3.83
CA THR A 185 1.40 -17.86 4.54
C THR A 185 2.68 -17.42 3.83
N ASP A 186 3.82 -17.50 4.53
CA ASP A 186 5.15 -17.16 4.00
C ASP A 186 5.27 -15.72 3.45
N THR A 187 4.43 -14.82 3.97
CA THR A 187 4.51 -13.40 3.65
C THR A 187 5.68 -12.73 4.37
N GLN A 188 6.24 -11.70 3.73
CA GLN A 188 7.40 -10.98 4.25
C GLN A 188 7.00 -9.66 4.90
N VAL A 189 7.75 -9.24 5.91
CA VAL A 189 7.56 -7.95 6.58
C VAL A 189 7.81 -6.81 5.60
N GLY A 190 6.87 -5.88 5.51
CA GLY A 190 6.97 -4.69 4.65
C GLY A 190 6.94 -4.98 3.14
N ALA A 191 6.58 -6.20 2.72
CA ALA A 191 6.49 -6.54 1.31
C ALA A 191 5.18 -6.03 0.67
N GLN A 192 5.25 -5.75 -0.64
CA GLN A 192 4.11 -5.39 -1.46
C GLN A 192 3.36 -6.65 -1.92
N TYR A 193 2.04 -6.65 -1.77
CA TYR A 193 1.15 -7.69 -2.32
C TYR A 193 0.09 -7.06 -3.20
N TRP A 194 -0.46 -7.87 -4.12
CA TRP A 194 -1.35 -7.42 -5.17
C TRP A 194 -2.61 -8.30 -5.23
N LEU A 195 -3.78 -7.66 -5.23
CA LEU A 195 -5.02 -8.33 -5.60
C LEU A 195 -5.23 -8.21 -7.11
N LYS A 196 -5.23 -9.35 -7.83
CA LYS A 196 -5.58 -9.42 -9.26
C LYS A 196 -7.01 -9.88 -9.44
N VAL A 197 -7.70 -9.27 -10.39
CA VAL A 197 -8.98 -9.74 -10.90
C VAL A 197 -8.79 -10.28 -12.32
N ALA A 198 -8.98 -11.59 -12.52
CA ALA A 198 -8.50 -12.26 -13.74
C ALA A 198 -9.49 -12.23 -14.93
N ASN A 199 -10.79 -12.44 -14.70
CA ASN A 199 -11.73 -12.75 -15.79
C ASN A 199 -12.85 -11.73 -16.05
N LYS A 200 -13.27 -10.99 -15.01
CA LYS A 200 -14.36 -9.98 -15.05
C LYS A 200 -13.95 -8.78 -14.21
N SER A 201 -14.54 -7.62 -14.47
CA SER A 201 -14.34 -6.46 -13.58
C SER A 201 -15.03 -6.72 -12.25
N ALA A 202 -14.32 -6.53 -11.15
CA ALA A 202 -14.86 -6.61 -9.80
C ALA A 202 -15.36 -5.26 -9.33
N ARG A 203 -16.41 -5.27 -8.52
CA ARG A 203 -16.97 -4.11 -7.81
C ARG A 203 -16.93 -4.39 -6.33
N MET A 204 -16.14 -3.62 -5.59
CA MET A 204 -15.81 -3.90 -4.19
C MET A 204 -16.21 -2.73 -3.31
N THR A 205 -16.92 -3.05 -2.21
CA THR A 205 -17.42 -2.06 -1.26
C THR A 205 -16.55 -1.91 -0.02
N SER A 206 -15.83 -2.98 0.35
CA SER A 206 -14.95 -2.92 1.52
C SER A 206 -13.83 -3.96 1.44
N MET A 207 -12.77 -3.68 2.19
CA MET A 207 -11.65 -4.61 2.38
C MET A 207 -11.15 -4.54 3.82
N THR A 208 -10.81 -5.69 4.39
CA THR A 208 -10.11 -5.78 5.67
C THR A 208 -8.80 -6.54 5.48
N LEU A 209 -7.71 -5.90 5.86
CA LEU A 209 -6.37 -6.46 5.84
C LEU A 209 -5.92 -6.74 7.27
N THR A 210 -5.39 -7.94 7.52
CA THR A 210 -4.82 -8.32 8.81
C THR A 210 -3.31 -8.49 8.64
N TYR A 211 -2.58 -7.84 9.53
CA TYR A 211 -1.12 -7.85 9.57
C TYR A 211 -0.66 -8.39 10.91
N THR A 212 0.46 -9.11 10.93
CA THR A 212 1.12 -9.60 12.15
C THR A 212 2.59 -9.23 12.14
N LYS A 213 3.19 -9.10 13.34
CA LYS A 213 4.64 -8.94 13.49
C LYS A 213 5.39 -10.21 13.15
#